data_9cacdb7aa1a34a90cd7c0f35424fc074
#
_entry.id   9cacdb7aa1a34a90cd7c0f35424fc074
#
_cell.length_a   1.000
_cell.length_b   1.000
_cell.length_c   1.000
_cell.angle_alpha   90.00
_cell.angle_beta   90.00
_cell.angle_gamma   90.00
#
_symmetry.space_group_name_H-M   'P 1'
#
loop_
_entity.id
_entity.type
_entity.pdbx_description
1 polymer ?
#
loop_
_entity_poly.entity_id
_entity_poly.type
_entity_poly.pdbx_seq_one_letter_code
_entity_poly.pdbx_strand_id
1 'polypeptide(L)'
;MNEQSMADGRSSSKCEQICQTLRRYIGSGQLGAGQQLPAERALSERFATTRITIKEALSNLEADGLIYRAERRGWFVAPPRLTYDPAIHTHFHQWIGEQQRTAETRVLAHGSELASSELCRWMGLEPFTPLYEIRRQRLIDGRPVLHVSHHLLASRFPDIASAPLASSLTELYQQRYGIGQGGASLEIAPSAARGAIARALNLAEGSAVLRLVRVNYDERGGLVDCDIEHWRPDAIRICLDTRALQPIAGKLQQTRVAD
;
A
#
# COMPACT_ATOMS: atom_id res chain seq x y z
N MET A 1 17.52 -57.47 -3.11
CA MET A 1 18.54 -56.44 -2.95
C MET A 1 17.81 -55.13 -2.71
N ASN A 2 18.00 -54.62 -1.49
CA ASN A 2 17.32 -53.45 -0.94
C ASN A 2 17.79 -52.15 -1.62
N GLU A 3 16.90 -51.33 -2.05
CA GLU A 3 17.15 -49.90 -2.18
C GLU A 3 16.25 -49.16 -1.22
N GLN A 4 16.95 -48.59 -0.24
CA GLN A 4 16.43 -47.84 0.87
C GLN A 4 15.80 -46.54 0.37
N SER A 5 14.51 -46.38 0.66
CA SER A 5 13.84 -45.10 0.71
C SER A 5 14.47 -44.23 1.81
N MET A 6 15.37 -43.36 1.43
CA MET A 6 15.87 -42.31 2.33
C MET A 6 14.78 -41.23 2.45
N ALA A 7 13.95 -41.37 3.46
CA ALA A 7 13.09 -40.31 3.92
C ALA A 7 13.98 -39.17 4.46
N ASP A 8 13.97 -38.05 3.77
CA ASP A 8 14.66 -36.80 4.13
C ASP A 8 14.03 -36.20 5.40
N GLY A 9 14.42 -36.69 6.55
CA GLY A 9 14.01 -36.18 7.86
C GLY A 9 14.77 -34.90 8.20
N ARG A 10 14.52 -33.80 7.49
CA ARG A 10 14.99 -32.47 7.93
C ARG A 10 14.29 -32.13 9.23
N SER A 11 15.02 -32.24 10.35
CA SER A 11 14.58 -31.64 11.61
C SER A 11 14.28 -30.17 11.36
N SER A 12 12.98 -29.79 11.38
CA SER A 12 12.59 -28.41 11.18
C SER A 12 13.26 -27.52 12.23
N SER A 13 13.83 -26.40 11.80
CA SER A 13 14.49 -25.47 12.72
C SER A 13 13.50 -24.98 13.79
N LYS A 14 14.02 -24.55 14.94
CA LYS A 14 13.17 -23.99 16.01
C LYS A 14 12.36 -22.80 15.51
N CYS A 15 12.95 -21.98 14.65
CA CYS A 15 12.28 -20.87 13.96
C CYS A 15 11.08 -21.36 13.12
N GLU A 16 11.29 -22.41 12.34
CA GLU A 16 10.23 -22.98 11.49
C GLU A 16 9.08 -23.58 12.31
N GLN A 17 9.38 -24.29 13.41
CA GLN A 17 8.37 -24.82 14.33
C GLN A 17 7.49 -23.70 14.93
N ILE A 18 8.10 -22.56 15.31
CA ILE A 18 7.39 -21.40 15.82
C ILE A 18 6.49 -20.83 14.72
N CYS A 19 7.02 -20.64 13.50
CA CYS A 19 6.24 -20.16 12.37
C CYS A 19 5.03 -21.05 12.08
N GLN A 20 5.20 -22.36 12.02
CA GLN A 20 4.14 -23.33 11.80
C GLN A 20 3.08 -23.28 12.90
N THR A 21 3.51 -23.18 14.17
CA THR A 21 2.57 -23.09 15.31
C THR A 21 1.72 -21.82 15.25
N LEU A 22 2.36 -20.67 15.00
CA LEU A 22 1.64 -19.40 14.90
C LEU A 22 0.73 -19.36 13.66
N ARG A 23 1.16 -19.88 12.48
CA ARG A 23 0.31 -20.05 11.30
C ARG A 23 -0.94 -20.88 11.60
N ARG A 24 -0.78 -22.00 12.35
CA ARG A 24 -1.91 -22.83 12.73
C ARG A 24 -2.89 -22.08 13.63
N TYR A 25 -2.42 -21.33 14.63
CA TYR A 25 -3.29 -20.54 15.52
C TYR A 25 -4.02 -19.42 14.77
N ILE A 26 -3.37 -18.78 13.81
CA ILE A 26 -3.99 -17.77 12.95
C ILE A 26 -5.02 -18.45 12.02
N GLY A 27 -4.65 -19.54 11.36
CA GLY A 27 -5.52 -20.24 10.42
C GLY A 27 -6.74 -20.91 11.09
N SER A 28 -6.63 -21.32 12.35
CA SER A 28 -7.75 -21.87 13.14
C SER A 28 -8.64 -20.79 13.79
N GLY A 29 -8.27 -19.50 13.69
CA GLY A 29 -9.00 -18.41 14.35
C GLY A 29 -8.73 -18.26 15.84
N GLN A 30 -7.87 -19.10 16.44
CA GLN A 30 -7.44 -18.93 17.85
C GLN A 30 -6.71 -17.61 18.09
N LEU A 31 -6.05 -17.10 17.06
CA LEU A 31 -5.50 -15.74 16.99
C LEU A 31 -6.25 -15.00 15.88
N GLY A 32 -7.17 -14.15 16.27
CA GLY A 32 -8.04 -13.42 15.34
C GLY A 32 -7.34 -12.23 14.67
N ALA A 33 -7.85 -11.80 13.53
CA ALA A 33 -7.37 -10.61 12.83
C ALA A 33 -7.41 -9.36 13.74
N GLY A 34 -6.34 -8.57 13.76
CA GLY A 34 -6.18 -7.41 14.63
C GLY A 34 -5.80 -7.75 16.08
N GLN A 35 -5.77 -9.00 16.47
CA GLN A 35 -5.36 -9.41 17.82
C GLN A 35 -3.85 -9.17 18.00
N GLN A 36 -3.48 -8.64 19.16
CA GLN A 36 -2.09 -8.45 19.53
C GLN A 36 -1.46 -9.78 19.96
N LEU A 37 -0.29 -10.07 19.42
CA LEU A 37 0.52 -11.21 19.86
C LEU A 37 1.18 -10.91 21.21
N PRO A 38 1.49 -11.95 22.01
CA PRO A 38 2.31 -11.77 23.21
C PRO A 38 3.66 -11.12 22.88
N ALA A 39 4.20 -10.35 23.83
CA ALA A 39 5.51 -9.72 23.67
C ALA A 39 6.61 -10.76 23.35
N GLU A 40 7.63 -10.34 22.60
CA GLU A 40 8.76 -11.21 22.19
C GLU A 40 9.39 -11.97 23.37
N ARG A 41 9.46 -11.33 24.56
CA ARG A 41 9.94 -12.00 25.77
C ARG A 41 9.02 -13.14 26.20
N ALA A 42 7.71 -12.91 26.25
CA ALA A 42 6.75 -13.96 26.61
C ALA A 42 6.70 -15.10 25.59
N LEU A 43 6.90 -14.79 24.30
CA LEU A 43 7.04 -15.81 23.26
C LEU A 43 8.33 -16.62 23.45
N SER A 44 9.46 -15.96 23.78
CA SER A 44 10.72 -16.68 24.01
C SER A 44 10.66 -17.65 25.20
N GLU A 45 9.99 -17.25 26.26
CA GLU A 45 9.70 -18.11 27.42
C GLU A 45 8.78 -19.28 27.04
N ARG A 46 7.67 -19.00 26.34
CA ARG A 46 6.66 -20.01 25.96
C ARG A 46 7.20 -21.06 24.99
N PHE A 47 8.07 -20.65 24.05
CA PHE A 47 8.69 -21.56 23.08
C PHE A 47 10.05 -22.11 23.52
N ALA A 48 10.52 -21.79 24.74
CA ALA A 48 11.81 -22.18 25.29
C ALA A 48 12.95 -21.93 24.27
N THR A 49 13.09 -20.67 23.80
CA THR A 49 14.06 -20.27 22.78
C THR A 49 14.59 -18.86 23.00
N THR A 50 15.57 -18.44 22.18
CA THR A 50 16.15 -17.10 22.28
C THR A 50 15.23 -16.03 21.66
N ARG A 51 15.37 -14.78 22.08
CA ARG A 51 14.66 -13.65 21.46
C ARG A 51 15.06 -13.45 20.00
N ILE A 52 16.27 -13.83 19.63
CA ILE A 52 16.74 -13.74 18.24
C ILE A 52 15.93 -14.68 17.37
N THR A 53 15.75 -15.94 17.78
CA THR A 53 14.92 -16.92 17.06
C THR A 53 13.45 -16.48 16.97
N ILE A 54 12.91 -15.87 18.03
CA ILE A 54 11.55 -15.30 17.99
C ILE A 54 11.45 -14.16 16.97
N LYS A 55 12.41 -13.23 16.97
CA LYS A 55 12.42 -12.12 15.99
C LYS A 55 12.49 -12.64 14.55
N GLU A 56 13.33 -13.62 14.30
CA GLU A 56 13.44 -14.27 12.99
C GLU A 56 12.10 -14.89 12.57
N ALA A 57 11.46 -15.66 13.44
CA ALA A 57 10.16 -16.26 13.16
C ALA A 57 9.06 -15.20 12.92
N LEU A 58 9.04 -14.13 13.71
CA LEU A 58 8.09 -13.04 13.51
C LEU A 58 8.36 -12.27 12.22
N SER A 59 9.63 -12.04 11.84
CA SER A 59 9.98 -11.43 10.56
C SER A 59 9.54 -12.28 9.36
N ASN A 60 9.68 -13.61 9.46
CA ASN A 60 9.20 -14.53 8.42
C ASN A 60 7.66 -14.46 8.28
N LEU A 61 6.93 -14.46 9.40
CA LEU A 61 5.47 -14.33 9.38
C LEU A 61 4.99 -12.95 8.90
N GLU A 62 5.75 -11.89 9.16
CA GLU A 62 5.49 -10.55 8.62
C GLU A 62 5.72 -10.51 7.11
N ALA A 63 6.79 -11.11 6.60
CA ALA A 63 7.05 -11.23 5.17
C ALA A 63 5.93 -12.00 4.45
N ASP A 64 5.37 -13.04 5.09
CA ASP A 64 4.19 -13.76 4.59
C ASP A 64 2.89 -12.93 4.67
N GLY A 65 2.91 -11.81 5.41
CA GLY A 65 1.75 -10.96 5.63
C GLY A 65 0.71 -11.53 6.60
N LEU A 66 1.11 -12.49 7.44
CA LEU A 66 0.24 -13.08 8.46
C LEU A 66 0.15 -12.23 9.73
N ILE A 67 1.19 -11.48 10.01
CA ILE A 67 1.27 -10.53 11.11
C ILE A 67 1.85 -9.22 10.63
N TYR A 68 1.71 -8.18 11.42
CA TYR A 68 2.35 -6.89 11.16
C TYR A 68 2.85 -6.26 12.45
N ARG A 69 3.88 -5.46 12.33
CA ARG A 69 4.40 -4.67 13.44
C ARG A 69 3.74 -3.28 13.46
N ALA A 70 3.25 -2.87 14.63
CA ALA A 70 2.87 -1.49 14.90
C ALA A 70 3.95 -0.86 15.80
N GLU A 71 4.43 0.33 15.42
CA GLU A 71 5.49 0.99 16.16
C GLU A 71 5.11 1.18 17.64
N ARG A 72 6.00 0.82 18.57
CA ARG A 72 5.82 0.87 20.03
C ARG A 72 4.63 0.10 20.59
N ARG A 73 3.87 -0.63 19.75
CA ARG A 73 2.69 -1.41 20.16
C ARG A 73 2.89 -2.91 20.04
N GLY A 74 3.96 -3.36 19.37
CA GLY A 74 4.27 -4.77 19.19
C GLY A 74 3.69 -5.37 17.91
N TRP A 75 3.42 -6.68 17.94
CA TRP A 75 3.00 -7.49 16.82
C TRP A 75 1.51 -7.78 16.86
N PHE A 76 0.86 -7.79 15.72
CA PHE A 76 -0.57 -8.02 15.56
C PHE A 76 -0.82 -8.99 14.42
N VAL A 77 -1.87 -9.79 14.53
CA VAL A 77 -2.35 -10.64 13.42
C VAL A 77 -2.88 -9.73 12.31
N ALA A 78 -2.36 -9.92 11.10
CA ALA A 78 -2.80 -9.16 9.94
C ALA A 78 -4.21 -9.59 9.52
N PRO A 79 -5.12 -8.65 9.20
CA PRO A 79 -6.33 -9.01 8.48
C PRO A 79 -5.98 -9.55 7.09
N PRO A 80 -6.87 -10.34 6.45
CA PRO A 80 -6.66 -10.75 5.06
C PRO A 80 -6.40 -9.54 4.16
N ARG A 81 -5.40 -9.67 3.26
CA ARG A 81 -5.10 -8.62 2.28
C ARG A 81 -6.29 -8.38 1.39
N LEU A 82 -6.60 -7.12 1.14
CA LEU A 82 -7.61 -6.73 0.16
C LEU A 82 -7.07 -6.89 -1.26
N THR A 83 -7.93 -7.34 -2.16
CA THR A 83 -7.59 -7.40 -3.58
C THR A 83 -7.74 -6.03 -4.19
N TYR A 84 -6.66 -5.48 -4.72
CA TYR A 84 -6.59 -4.18 -5.39
C TYR A 84 -6.27 -4.37 -6.87
N ASP A 85 -7.18 -3.94 -7.73
CA ASP A 85 -6.96 -3.85 -9.17
C ASP A 85 -6.77 -2.38 -9.55
N PRO A 86 -5.54 -1.95 -9.85
CA PRO A 86 -5.28 -0.56 -10.19
C PRO A 86 -5.83 -0.15 -11.57
N ALA A 87 -6.27 -1.08 -12.40
CA ALA A 87 -6.92 -0.78 -13.67
C ALA A 87 -8.40 -0.40 -13.50
N ILE A 88 -9.00 -0.74 -12.36
CA ILE A 88 -10.39 -0.40 -12.05
C ILE A 88 -10.44 0.91 -11.29
N HIS A 89 -11.10 1.91 -11.86
CA HIS A 89 -11.30 3.21 -11.24
C HIS A 89 -12.45 3.16 -10.21
N THR A 90 -12.20 2.53 -9.06
CA THR A 90 -13.19 2.46 -7.99
C THR A 90 -12.83 3.43 -6.88
N HIS A 91 -13.82 4.15 -6.36
CA HIS A 91 -13.63 5.03 -5.20
C HIS A 91 -13.19 4.22 -3.98
N PHE A 92 -12.19 4.70 -3.24
CA PHE A 92 -11.60 3.99 -2.12
C PHE A 92 -12.66 3.47 -1.13
N HIS A 93 -13.61 4.32 -0.72
CA HIS A 93 -14.65 3.92 0.24
C HIS A 93 -15.59 2.86 -0.33
N GLN A 94 -15.96 2.96 -1.60
CA GLN A 94 -16.78 1.96 -2.28
C GLN A 94 -16.02 0.63 -2.38
N TRP A 95 -14.80 0.65 -2.92
CA TRP A 95 -13.95 -0.54 -3.06
C TRP A 95 -13.73 -1.30 -1.74
N ILE A 96 -13.51 -0.56 -0.63
CA ILE A 96 -13.35 -1.16 0.69
C ILE A 96 -14.67 -1.72 1.21
N GLY A 97 -15.79 -1.00 0.99
CA GLY A 97 -17.13 -1.44 1.37
C GLY A 97 -17.56 -2.72 0.66
N GLU A 98 -17.25 -2.88 -0.63
CA GLU A 98 -17.50 -4.09 -1.42
C GLU A 98 -16.79 -5.32 -0.84
N GLN A 99 -15.67 -5.11 -0.15
CA GLN A 99 -14.93 -6.15 0.57
C GLN A 99 -15.32 -6.24 2.07
N GLN A 100 -16.49 -5.69 2.43
CA GLN A 100 -17.07 -5.76 3.78
C GLN A 100 -16.16 -5.18 4.87
N ARG A 101 -15.40 -4.12 4.54
CA ARG A 101 -14.51 -3.44 5.46
C ARG A 101 -14.91 -1.96 5.58
N THR A 102 -14.45 -1.31 6.62
CA THR A 102 -14.74 0.10 6.89
C THR A 102 -13.56 0.97 6.44
N ALA A 103 -13.85 1.96 5.59
CA ALA A 103 -12.87 2.93 5.11
C ALA A 103 -12.98 4.26 5.84
N GLU A 104 -11.84 4.88 6.12
CA GLU A 104 -11.76 6.25 6.64
C GLU A 104 -10.64 7.01 5.89
N THR A 105 -10.86 8.30 5.64
CA THR A 105 -9.87 9.19 5.03
C THR A 105 -9.64 10.41 5.92
N ARG A 106 -8.39 10.68 6.23
CA ARG A 106 -7.96 11.87 6.98
C ARG A 106 -7.06 12.73 6.10
N VAL A 107 -7.35 14.02 6.03
CA VAL A 107 -6.46 15.00 5.38
C VAL A 107 -5.34 15.32 6.37
N LEU A 108 -4.10 15.11 5.96
CA LEU A 108 -2.91 15.38 6.78
C LEU A 108 -2.39 16.80 6.54
N ALA A 109 -2.39 17.23 5.30
CA ALA A 109 -1.98 18.56 4.87
C ALA A 109 -2.47 18.82 3.44
N HIS A 110 -2.53 20.07 3.05
CA HIS A 110 -2.75 20.49 1.67
C HIS A 110 -2.18 21.88 1.43
N GLY A 111 -1.85 22.21 0.19
CA GLY A 111 -1.32 23.53 -0.16
C GLY A 111 -0.80 23.63 -1.59
N SER A 112 -0.45 24.85 -1.99
CA SER A 112 0.17 25.10 -3.28
C SER A 112 1.66 24.71 -3.25
N GLU A 113 2.14 24.15 -4.34
CA GLU A 113 3.55 23.80 -4.56
C GLU A 113 3.95 24.04 -6.00
N LEU A 114 5.24 23.92 -6.30
CA LEU A 114 5.77 23.88 -7.65
C LEU A 114 6.22 22.46 -7.99
N ALA A 115 6.00 22.05 -9.24
CA ALA A 115 6.35 20.72 -9.69
C ALA A 115 7.84 20.44 -9.46
N SER A 116 8.14 19.39 -8.72
CA SER A 116 9.50 18.86 -8.57
C SER A 116 9.98 18.23 -9.88
N SER A 117 11.29 17.99 -10.01
CA SER A 117 11.85 17.31 -11.20
C SER A 117 11.24 15.91 -11.41
N GLU A 118 10.88 15.20 -10.33
CA GLU A 118 10.20 13.91 -10.45
C GLU A 118 8.77 14.05 -10.96
N LEU A 119 8.00 15.02 -10.44
CA LEU A 119 6.64 15.31 -10.92
C LEU A 119 6.65 15.79 -12.38
N CYS A 120 7.62 16.65 -12.76
CA CYS A 120 7.78 17.04 -14.17
C CYS A 120 8.00 15.84 -15.07
N ARG A 121 8.84 14.88 -14.66
CA ARG A 121 9.11 13.66 -15.43
C ARG A 121 7.90 12.75 -15.56
N TRP A 122 7.16 12.51 -14.46
CA TRP A 122 5.99 11.64 -14.47
C TRP A 122 4.81 12.25 -15.22
N MET A 123 4.56 13.53 -15.01
CA MET A 123 3.39 14.25 -15.54
C MET A 123 3.67 14.93 -16.89
N GLY A 124 4.90 14.93 -17.39
CA GLY A 124 5.27 15.64 -18.62
C GLY A 124 5.14 17.16 -18.51
N LEU A 125 5.48 17.73 -17.35
CA LEU A 125 5.32 19.16 -17.06
C LEU A 125 6.63 19.93 -17.23
N GLU A 126 6.48 21.23 -17.53
CA GLU A 126 7.59 22.16 -17.47
C GLU A 126 8.01 22.43 -16.00
N PRO A 127 9.30 22.72 -15.76
CA PRO A 127 9.77 23.12 -14.45
C PRO A 127 8.94 24.27 -13.86
N PHE A 128 8.76 24.26 -12.55
CA PHE A 128 8.00 25.28 -11.81
C PHE A 128 6.49 25.37 -12.16
N THR A 129 5.93 24.38 -12.84
CA THR A 129 4.48 24.32 -13.06
C THR A 129 3.75 24.35 -11.71
N PRO A 130 2.78 25.26 -11.51
CA PRO A 130 2.03 25.33 -10.26
C PRO A 130 1.14 24.13 -10.08
N LEU A 131 1.24 23.48 -8.91
CA LEU A 131 0.44 22.36 -8.48
C LEU A 131 -0.26 22.68 -7.16
N TYR A 132 -1.24 21.87 -6.82
CA TYR A 132 -1.85 21.83 -5.50
C TYR A 132 -1.70 20.43 -4.91
N GLU A 133 -1.00 20.30 -3.78
CA GLU A 133 -0.79 19.03 -3.11
C GLU A 133 -1.90 18.80 -2.07
N ILE A 134 -2.39 17.56 -2.00
CA ILE A 134 -3.29 17.09 -0.95
C ILE A 134 -2.71 15.80 -0.38
N ARG A 135 -2.25 15.82 0.87
CA ARG A 135 -1.74 14.63 1.57
C ARG A 135 -2.83 14.02 2.43
N ARG A 136 -3.08 12.73 2.23
CA ARG A 136 -4.12 12.01 2.95
C ARG A 136 -3.58 10.71 3.55
N GLN A 137 -4.13 10.35 4.69
CA GLN A 137 -4.01 9.05 5.32
C GLN A 137 -5.32 8.29 5.09
N ARG A 138 -5.22 7.05 4.64
CA ARG A 138 -6.38 6.17 4.51
C ARG A 138 -6.28 5.04 5.50
N LEU A 139 -7.38 4.78 6.18
CA LEU A 139 -7.49 3.73 7.18
C LEU A 139 -8.51 2.69 6.72
N ILE A 140 -8.25 1.44 7.10
CA ILE A 140 -9.19 0.32 6.94
C ILE A 140 -9.38 -0.30 8.31
N ASP A 141 -10.63 -0.33 8.79
CA ASP A 141 -11.02 -0.74 10.14
C ASP A 141 -10.21 -0.03 11.22
N GLY A 142 -10.04 1.28 11.08
CA GLY A 142 -9.27 2.12 12.01
C GLY A 142 -7.75 1.97 11.93
N ARG A 143 -7.22 1.09 11.05
CA ARG A 143 -5.80 0.88 10.86
C ARG A 143 -5.28 1.70 9.68
N PRO A 144 -4.24 2.55 9.85
CA PRO A 144 -3.58 3.23 8.74
C PRO A 144 -2.95 2.22 7.78
N VAL A 145 -3.30 2.31 6.50
CA VAL A 145 -2.82 1.37 5.46
C VAL A 145 -2.20 2.06 4.27
N LEU A 146 -2.55 3.32 4.02
CA LEU A 146 -2.08 4.09 2.87
C LEU A 146 -1.80 5.54 3.27
N HIS A 147 -0.63 6.03 2.89
CA HIS A 147 -0.33 7.46 2.76
C HIS A 147 -0.33 7.82 1.29
N VAL A 148 -1.10 8.82 0.89
CA VAL A 148 -1.15 9.27 -0.50
C VAL A 148 -0.98 10.78 -0.59
N SER A 149 -0.13 11.23 -1.53
CA SER A 149 -0.01 12.61 -1.96
C SER A 149 -0.62 12.73 -3.36
N HIS A 150 -1.63 13.57 -3.50
CA HIS A 150 -2.27 13.92 -4.76
C HIS A 150 -1.69 15.25 -5.24
N HIS A 151 -1.15 15.30 -6.45
CA HIS A 151 -0.54 16.48 -7.06
C HIS A 151 -1.38 16.92 -8.26
N LEU A 152 -2.21 17.94 -8.06
CA LEU A 152 -3.21 18.42 -9.01
C LEU A 152 -2.65 19.62 -9.80
N LEU A 153 -2.94 19.69 -11.10
CA LEU A 153 -2.66 20.92 -11.88
C LEU A 153 -3.50 22.08 -11.33
N ALA A 154 -2.85 23.10 -10.74
CA ALA A 154 -3.55 24.22 -10.12
C ALA A 154 -4.48 24.94 -11.09
N SER A 155 -4.14 25.02 -12.38
CA SER A 155 -4.95 25.63 -13.42
C SER A 155 -6.27 24.89 -13.72
N ARG A 156 -6.34 23.57 -13.42
CA ARG A 156 -7.55 22.77 -13.64
C ARG A 156 -8.49 22.74 -12.44
N PHE A 157 -7.98 23.08 -11.25
CA PHE A 157 -8.69 22.93 -9.98
C PHE A 157 -8.71 24.24 -9.18
N PRO A 158 -9.29 25.34 -9.75
CA PRO A 158 -9.40 26.59 -9.01
C PRO A 158 -10.20 26.37 -7.71
N ASP A 159 -9.77 27.03 -6.63
CA ASP A 159 -10.42 26.98 -5.32
C ASP A 159 -10.61 25.58 -4.71
N ILE A 160 -9.80 24.60 -5.11
CA ILE A 160 -9.84 23.23 -4.56
C ILE A 160 -9.66 23.21 -3.04
N ALA A 161 -8.93 24.17 -2.47
CA ALA A 161 -8.70 24.32 -1.04
C ALA A 161 -9.99 24.44 -0.22
N SER A 162 -11.06 24.96 -0.81
CA SER A 162 -12.36 25.15 -0.16
C SER A 162 -13.25 23.89 -0.19
N ALA A 163 -12.81 22.84 -0.87
CA ALA A 163 -13.58 21.62 -1.05
C ALA A 163 -13.44 20.65 0.13
N PRO A 164 -14.35 19.69 0.31
CA PRO A 164 -14.26 18.66 1.33
C PRO A 164 -13.20 17.60 0.96
N LEU A 165 -11.91 17.92 1.16
CA LEU A 165 -10.77 17.13 0.71
C LEU A 165 -10.66 15.74 1.35
N ALA A 166 -11.47 15.42 2.36
CA ALA A 166 -11.57 14.08 2.95
C ALA A 166 -12.51 13.14 2.14
N SER A 167 -13.36 13.72 1.30
CA SER A 167 -14.29 12.98 0.44
C SER A 167 -13.60 12.34 -0.77
N SER A 168 -14.36 11.69 -1.65
CA SER A 168 -13.86 11.17 -2.92
C SER A 168 -13.42 12.33 -3.82
N LEU A 169 -12.12 12.41 -4.12
CA LEU A 169 -11.60 13.43 -5.05
C LEU A 169 -12.12 13.20 -6.46
N THR A 170 -12.28 11.96 -6.88
CA THR A 170 -12.82 11.63 -8.21
C THR A 170 -14.24 12.15 -8.40
N GLU A 171 -15.11 11.95 -7.40
CA GLU A 171 -16.47 12.51 -7.43
C GLU A 171 -16.44 14.04 -7.40
N LEU A 172 -15.57 14.61 -6.56
CA LEU A 172 -15.37 16.05 -6.49
C LEU A 172 -14.93 16.63 -7.84
N TYR A 173 -14.00 15.96 -8.54
CA TYR A 173 -13.54 16.39 -9.87
C TYR A 173 -14.68 16.38 -10.88
N GLN A 174 -15.49 15.32 -10.88
CA GLN A 174 -16.64 15.22 -11.76
C GLN A 174 -17.70 16.27 -11.45
N GLN A 175 -18.06 16.42 -10.18
CA GLN A 175 -19.18 17.30 -9.77
C GLN A 175 -18.83 18.79 -9.86
N ARG A 176 -17.63 19.18 -9.46
CA ARG A 176 -17.25 20.60 -9.37
C ARG A 176 -16.56 21.13 -10.62
N TYR A 177 -15.80 20.28 -11.32
CA TYR A 177 -14.96 20.69 -12.44
C TYR A 177 -15.35 20.03 -13.77
N GLY A 178 -16.31 19.11 -13.77
CA GLY A 178 -16.72 18.38 -14.97
C GLY A 178 -15.61 17.48 -15.54
N ILE A 179 -14.64 17.07 -14.70
CA ILE A 179 -13.52 16.23 -15.11
C ILE A 179 -13.87 14.77 -14.83
N GLY A 180 -14.17 14.03 -15.91
CA GLY A 180 -14.39 12.57 -15.86
C GLY A 180 -13.06 11.80 -15.79
N GLN A 181 -13.15 10.53 -15.41
CA GLN A 181 -12.01 9.64 -15.39
C GLN A 181 -11.77 9.00 -16.76
N GLY A 182 -10.56 9.10 -17.27
CA GLY A 182 -10.07 8.39 -18.44
C GLY A 182 -9.08 7.28 -18.05
N GLY A 183 -7.95 7.21 -18.76
CA GLY A 183 -6.88 6.25 -18.46
C GLY A 183 -5.96 6.71 -17.34
N ALA A 184 -5.06 5.80 -16.94
CA ALA A 184 -3.96 6.14 -16.06
C ALA A 184 -2.68 5.41 -16.49
N SER A 185 -1.51 6.00 -16.22
CA SER A 185 -0.24 5.28 -16.22
C SER A 185 0.15 4.93 -14.81
N LEU A 186 0.80 3.77 -14.62
CA LEU A 186 1.16 3.23 -13.32
C LEU A 186 2.61 2.79 -13.29
N GLU A 187 3.30 3.21 -12.23
CA GLU A 187 4.58 2.66 -11.83
C GLU A 187 4.45 2.06 -10.43
N ILE A 188 4.89 0.83 -10.23
CA ILE A 188 4.83 0.14 -8.95
C ILE A 188 6.23 -0.32 -8.58
N ALA A 189 6.71 0.08 -7.43
CA ALA A 189 8.05 -0.27 -6.95
C ALA A 189 8.07 -0.47 -5.42
N PRO A 190 8.96 -1.33 -4.90
CA PRO A 190 9.24 -1.37 -3.47
C PRO A 190 9.88 -0.05 -3.03
N SER A 191 9.58 0.40 -1.81
CA SER A 191 10.15 1.60 -1.20
C SER A 191 10.25 1.44 0.31
N ALA A 192 10.78 2.45 1.00
CA ALA A 192 10.89 2.48 2.45
C ALA A 192 10.09 3.64 3.04
N ALA A 193 9.34 3.38 4.10
CA ALA A 193 8.65 4.40 4.87
C ALA A 193 9.66 5.31 5.58
N ARG A 194 9.59 6.62 5.33
CA ARG A 194 10.45 7.62 5.96
C ARG A 194 9.65 8.84 6.40
N GLY A 195 10.11 9.52 7.43
CA GLY A 195 9.57 10.80 7.88
C GLY A 195 8.05 10.81 8.06
N ALA A 196 7.34 11.63 7.30
CA ALA A 196 5.89 11.77 7.37
C ALA A 196 5.15 10.47 7.00
N ILE A 197 5.66 9.71 6.03
CA ILE A 197 5.09 8.44 5.58
C ILE A 197 5.14 7.41 6.71
N ALA A 198 6.30 7.24 7.36
CA ALA A 198 6.46 6.31 8.49
C ALA A 198 5.50 6.65 9.63
N ARG A 199 5.43 7.94 10.00
CA ARG A 199 4.49 8.42 11.03
C ARG A 199 3.03 8.17 10.65
N ALA A 200 2.64 8.53 9.41
CA ALA A 200 1.27 8.35 8.94
C ALA A 200 0.84 6.89 8.91
N LEU A 201 1.74 5.96 8.64
CA LEU A 201 1.45 4.53 8.57
C LEU A 201 1.68 3.78 9.89
N ASN A 202 2.10 4.47 10.97
CA ASN A 202 2.51 3.85 12.22
C ASN A 202 3.57 2.74 12.01
N LEU A 203 4.56 3.03 11.16
CA LEU A 203 5.67 2.16 10.83
C LEU A 203 6.97 2.72 11.40
N ALA A 204 7.93 1.84 11.69
CA ALA A 204 9.29 2.26 11.97
C ALA A 204 9.94 2.86 10.72
N GLU A 205 10.89 3.78 10.91
CA GLU A 205 11.72 4.29 9.82
C GLU A 205 12.42 3.14 9.07
N GLY A 206 12.37 3.20 7.74
CA GLY A 206 12.95 2.17 6.88
C GLY A 206 12.08 0.93 6.67
N SER A 207 10.89 0.84 7.29
CA SER A 207 9.97 -0.27 7.02
C SER A 207 9.60 -0.33 5.55
N ALA A 208 9.50 -1.54 5.00
CA ALA A 208 9.09 -1.75 3.61
C ALA A 208 7.66 -1.23 3.35
N VAL A 209 7.49 -0.54 2.24
CA VAL A 209 6.19 -0.12 1.69
C VAL A 209 6.17 -0.37 0.19
N LEU A 210 4.98 -0.50 -0.38
CA LEU A 210 4.77 -0.55 -1.81
C LEU A 210 4.43 0.86 -2.29
N ARG A 211 5.28 1.44 -3.13
CA ARG A 211 5.03 2.74 -3.76
C ARG A 211 4.33 2.52 -5.09
N LEU A 212 3.20 3.20 -5.28
CA LEU A 212 2.53 3.34 -6.57
C LEU A 212 2.57 4.82 -6.98
N VAL A 213 3.01 5.10 -8.18
CA VAL A 213 2.86 6.39 -8.83
C VAL A 213 1.81 6.22 -9.92
N ARG A 214 0.73 6.98 -9.80
CA ARG A 214 -0.38 6.95 -10.76
C ARG A 214 -0.55 8.32 -11.37
N VAL A 215 -0.38 8.44 -12.68
CA VAL A 215 -0.71 9.66 -13.43
C VAL A 215 -2.05 9.46 -14.10
N ASN A 216 -3.03 10.28 -13.74
CA ASN A 216 -4.41 10.17 -14.16
C ASN A 216 -4.70 11.14 -15.32
N TYR A 217 -5.49 10.65 -16.27
CA TYR A 217 -5.95 11.42 -17.43
C TYR A 217 -7.48 11.43 -17.48
N ASP A 218 -8.04 12.49 -18.06
CA ASP A 218 -9.47 12.56 -18.33
C ASP A 218 -9.88 11.75 -19.58
N GLU A 219 -11.16 11.68 -19.85
CA GLU A 219 -11.73 10.95 -21.00
C GLU A 219 -11.19 11.41 -22.37
N ARG A 220 -10.62 12.63 -22.43
CA ARG A 220 -10.02 13.23 -23.64
C ARG A 220 -8.50 13.06 -23.69
N GLY A 221 -7.93 12.35 -22.72
CA GLY A 221 -6.49 12.17 -22.58
C GLY A 221 -5.76 13.38 -21.98
N GLY A 222 -6.48 14.36 -21.44
CA GLY A 222 -5.88 15.49 -20.76
C GLY A 222 -5.38 15.09 -19.36
N LEU A 223 -4.17 15.55 -18.99
CA LEU A 223 -3.58 15.30 -17.68
C LEU A 223 -4.48 15.86 -16.55
N VAL A 224 -4.77 15.06 -15.54
CA VAL A 224 -5.57 15.46 -14.37
C VAL A 224 -4.68 15.70 -13.16
N ASP A 225 -4.08 14.66 -12.63
CA ASP A 225 -3.24 14.70 -11.44
C ASP A 225 -2.22 13.55 -11.44
N CYS A 226 -1.37 13.56 -10.41
CA CYS A 226 -0.46 12.47 -10.10
C CYS A 226 -0.62 12.07 -8.63
N ASP A 227 -0.90 10.81 -8.38
CA ASP A 227 -1.00 10.23 -7.05
C ASP A 227 0.29 9.47 -6.71
N ILE A 228 0.91 9.80 -5.58
CA ILE A 228 2.04 9.05 -5.03
C ILE A 228 1.53 8.32 -3.79
N GLU A 229 1.31 7.04 -3.93
CA GLU A 229 0.74 6.16 -2.91
C GLU A 229 1.84 5.34 -2.23
N HIS A 230 1.79 5.26 -0.89
CA HIS A 230 2.65 4.39 -0.11
C HIS A 230 1.77 3.45 0.71
N TRP A 231 1.68 2.21 0.25
CA TRP A 231 0.87 1.18 0.86
C TRP A 231 1.67 0.31 1.83
N ARG A 232 1.03 -0.07 2.92
CA ARG A 232 1.55 -1.18 3.73
C ARG A 232 1.43 -2.48 2.93
N PRO A 233 2.52 -3.28 2.78
CA PRO A 233 2.50 -4.50 1.97
C PRO A 233 1.57 -5.60 2.50
N ASP A 234 1.26 -5.54 3.81
CA ASP A 234 0.36 -6.46 4.49
C ASP A 234 -1.13 -6.07 4.34
N ALA A 235 -1.45 -4.91 3.73
CA ALA A 235 -2.82 -4.44 3.57
C ALA A 235 -3.46 -4.85 2.25
N ILE A 236 -2.71 -4.89 1.16
CA ILE A 236 -3.22 -5.14 -0.18
C ILE A 236 -2.45 -6.24 -0.92
N ARG A 237 -3.13 -6.83 -1.89
CA ARG A 237 -2.57 -7.67 -2.94
C ARG A 237 -3.01 -7.08 -4.28
N ILE A 238 -2.06 -6.75 -5.15
CA ILE A 238 -2.35 -6.25 -6.49
C ILE A 238 -2.67 -7.44 -7.39
N CYS A 239 -3.82 -7.38 -8.05
CA CYS A 239 -4.27 -8.36 -9.02
C CYS A 239 -4.73 -7.64 -10.29
N LEU A 240 -4.11 -7.97 -11.41
CA LEU A 240 -4.46 -7.45 -12.73
C LEU A 240 -4.94 -8.61 -13.60
N ASP A 241 -6.14 -8.48 -14.17
CA ASP A 241 -6.60 -9.39 -15.20
C ASP A 241 -6.30 -8.80 -16.59
N THR A 242 -5.22 -9.26 -17.20
CA THR A 242 -4.78 -8.74 -18.49
C THR A 242 -5.60 -9.28 -19.68
N ARG A 243 -6.51 -10.22 -19.48
CA ARG A 243 -7.37 -10.77 -20.55
C ARG A 243 -8.35 -9.72 -21.09
N ALA A 244 -8.74 -8.76 -20.24
CA ALA A 244 -9.61 -7.66 -20.63
C ALA A 244 -8.84 -6.46 -21.22
N LEU A 245 -7.52 -6.43 -21.08
CA LEU A 245 -6.68 -5.37 -21.64
C LEU A 245 -6.49 -5.66 -23.15
N GLN A 246 -7.03 -4.79 -24.00
CA GLN A 246 -6.68 -4.84 -25.42
C GLN A 246 -5.17 -4.60 -25.58
N PRO A 247 -4.47 -5.33 -26.46
CA PRO A 247 -3.07 -5.05 -26.74
C PRO A 247 -2.95 -3.60 -27.22
N ILE A 248 -2.21 -2.76 -26.49
CA ILE A 248 -1.86 -1.43 -26.98
C ILE A 248 -0.95 -1.64 -28.16
N ALA A 249 -1.50 -1.56 -29.37
CA ALA A 249 -0.73 -1.54 -30.59
C ALA A 249 0.03 -0.20 -30.65
N GLY A 250 1.31 -0.21 -30.32
CA GLY A 250 2.22 0.88 -30.60
C GLY A 250 2.80 1.62 -29.40
N LYS A 251 4.12 1.46 -29.28
CA LYS A 251 5.10 2.30 -28.56
C LYS A 251 5.02 2.31 -27.03
N LEU A 252 5.63 1.31 -26.44
CA LEU A 252 6.46 1.56 -25.26
C LEU A 252 7.55 2.55 -25.65
N GLN A 253 7.35 3.85 -25.36
CA GLN A 253 8.46 4.77 -25.29
C GLN A 253 9.33 4.28 -24.12
N GLN A 254 10.46 3.68 -24.47
CA GLN A 254 11.52 3.39 -23.51
C GLN A 254 11.94 4.71 -22.88
N THR A 255 11.42 4.99 -21.70
CA THR A 255 12.03 6.00 -20.82
C THR A 255 13.39 5.40 -20.44
N ARG A 256 14.44 5.80 -21.16
CA ARG A 256 15.82 5.48 -20.80
C ARG A 256 16.04 5.99 -19.39
N VAL A 257 16.24 5.06 -18.46
CA VAL A 257 16.88 5.34 -17.18
C VAL A 257 18.29 5.78 -17.57
N ALA A 258 18.59 7.05 -17.44
CA ALA A 258 19.98 7.53 -17.46
C ALA A 258 20.56 7.16 -16.09
N ASP A 259 21.66 6.40 -16.13
CA ASP A 259 22.50 6.02 -15.00
C ASP A 259 22.99 7.26 -14.20
#